data_df4a3e24b03e01cf167b326ae9bf5985
#
_entry.id   df4a3e24b03e01cf167b326ae9bf5985
#
_cell.length_a   1.000
_cell.length_b   1.000
_cell.length_c   1.000
_cell.angle_alpha   90.00
_cell.angle_beta   90.00
_cell.angle_gamma   90.00
#
_symmetry.space_group_name_H-M   'P 1'
#
loop_
_entity.id
_entity.type
_entity.pdbx_description
1 polymer ?
#
loop_
_entity_poly.entity_id
_entity_poly.type
_entity_poly.pdbx_seq_one_letter_code
_entity_poly.pdbx_strand_id
1 'polypeptide(L)'
;GLIVVDRAVHGKNQNYLTPENRVPEKPLPYPWESCIIAGGGWSYSFDAKYMSGREAIHTLVDIVAKGGNLLLNVAPSPEGEWDEGAYKLLNEIGNWMSVNKEAIYGTRSMAPFKFDNVCVTAKPDGSVYLTYLVEKGQTSLPTEIVFPDFKPKKSVKAQLLGTKQKLKWTQKEDGMVIQLPNDMSVKLLDTEAFVIKIK
;
A
#
# COMPACT_ATOMS: atom_id res chain seq x y z
N GLY A 1 -6.91 23.52 15.56
CA GLY A 1 -8.06 22.65 15.75
C GLY A 1 -7.71 21.47 16.67
N LEU A 2 -8.70 20.95 17.38
CA LEU A 2 -8.55 19.79 18.25
C LEU A 2 -8.81 18.50 17.43
N ILE A 3 -7.93 17.49 17.57
CA ILE A 3 -8.19 16.14 17.04
C ILE A 3 -8.82 15.32 18.17
N VAL A 4 -10.02 14.81 17.92
CA VAL A 4 -10.77 13.97 18.86
C VAL A 4 -10.89 12.57 18.26
N VAL A 5 -10.28 11.61 18.93
CA VAL A 5 -10.20 10.20 18.52
C VAL A 5 -11.39 9.43 19.09
N ASP A 6 -11.95 8.52 18.35
CA ASP A 6 -13.11 7.74 18.79
C ASP A 6 -12.78 6.62 19.79
N ARG A 7 -11.65 5.97 19.74
CA ARG A 7 -11.20 4.87 20.64
C ARG A 7 -12.34 3.99 21.17
N ALA A 8 -13.23 3.53 20.29
CA ALA A 8 -14.39 2.71 20.58
C ALA A 8 -15.55 3.39 21.36
N VAL A 9 -15.45 4.68 21.63
CA VAL A 9 -16.53 5.48 22.23
C VAL A 9 -16.97 6.52 21.21
N HIS A 10 -17.99 6.17 20.43
CA HIS A 10 -18.50 7.07 19.40
C HIS A 10 -19.16 8.30 20.03
N GLY A 11 -18.86 9.46 19.47
CA GLY A 11 -19.41 10.74 19.93
C GLY A 11 -19.48 11.77 18.82
N LYS A 12 -20.35 12.75 18.99
CA LYS A 12 -20.58 13.82 18.00
C LYS A 12 -19.35 14.71 17.72
N ASN A 13 -18.35 14.67 18.60
CA ASN A 13 -17.17 15.52 18.51
C ASN A 13 -15.96 14.79 17.92
N GLN A 14 -16.04 13.50 17.63
CA GLN A 14 -14.93 12.77 16.99
C GLN A 14 -14.72 13.29 15.57
N ASN A 15 -13.46 13.39 15.18
CA ASN A 15 -13.06 13.79 13.83
C ASN A 15 -11.88 12.98 13.31
N TYR A 16 -11.50 11.91 14.04
CA TYR A 16 -10.45 10.97 13.67
C TYR A 16 -10.84 9.56 14.12
N LEU A 17 -10.73 8.57 13.22
CA LEU A 17 -11.09 7.18 13.51
C LEU A 17 -9.83 6.33 13.69
N THR A 18 -9.89 5.37 14.62
CA THR A 18 -8.75 4.51 14.94
C THR A 18 -9.12 3.03 14.99
N PRO A 19 -9.41 2.40 13.84
CA PRO A 19 -9.58 0.95 13.78
C PRO A 19 -8.36 0.25 14.39
N GLU A 20 -8.57 -0.58 15.40
CA GLU A 20 -7.49 -1.26 16.11
C GLU A 20 -7.32 -2.68 15.60
N ASN A 21 -6.10 -3.02 15.21
CA ASN A 21 -5.67 -4.33 14.69
C ASN A 21 -6.56 -4.87 13.54
N ARG A 22 -7.08 -3.97 12.72
CA ARG A 22 -7.91 -4.30 11.55
C ARG A 22 -7.78 -3.24 10.47
N VAL A 23 -7.97 -3.63 9.22
CA VAL A 23 -8.10 -2.73 8.07
C VAL A 23 -9.57 -2.66 7.67
N PRO A 24 -10.19 -1.47 7.60
CA PRO A 24 -11.56 -1.32 7.10
C PRO A 24 -11.71 -1.88 5.67
N GLU A 25 -12.87 -2.45 5.35
CA GLU A 25 -13.15 -2.96 4.00
C GLU A 25 -13.24 -1.83 2.95
N LYS A 26 -13.71 -0.66 3.37
CA LYS A 26 -13.93 0.51 2.51
C LYS A 26 -13.29 1.76 3.11
N PRO A 27 -13.04 2.81 2.31
CA PRO A 27 -12.67 4.13 2.81
C PRO A 27 -13.64 4.62 3.88
N LEU A 28 -13.12 5.20 4.96
CA LEU A 28 -13.92 5.78 6.02
C LEU A 28 -14.20 7.27 5.74
N PRO A 29 -15.30 7.83 6.29
CA PRO A 29 -15.73 9.20 6.00
C PRO A 29 -14.90 10.28 6.71
N TYR A 30 -14.02 9.90 7.62
CA TYR A 30 -13.12 10.79 8.37
C TYR A 30 -11.66 10.36 8.16
N PRO A 31 -10.68 11.22 8.42
CA PRO A 31 -9.29 10.81 8.55
C PRO A 31 -9.15 9.68 9.58
N TRP A 32 -8.32 8.70 9.29
CA TRP A 32 -8.20 7.52 10.14
C TRP A 32 -6.79 6.91 10.11
N GLU A 33 -6.51 6.12 11.14
CA GLU A 33 -5.27 5.39 11.31
C GLU A 33 -5.57 4.01 11.87
N SER A 34 -5.06 2.96 11.24
CA SER A 34 -5.09 1.62 11.81
C SER A 34 -3.81 1.36 12.59
N CYS A 35 -3.95 1.05 13.87
CA CYS A 35 -2.86 0.56 14.69
C CYS A 35 -2.80 -0.96 14.54
N ILE A 36 -1.69 -1.47 13.97
CA ILE A 36 -1.49 -2.89 13.65
C ILE A 36 -0.29 -3.41 14.41
N ILE A 37 -0.44 -4.58 15.03
CA ILE A 37 0.66 -5.29 15.70
C ILE A 37 1.54 -5.95 14.65
N ALA A 38 2.84 -5.65 14.66
CA ALA A 38 3.80 -6.24 13.73
C ALA A 38 4.15 -7.69 14.10
N GLY A 39 4.14 -8.01 15.39
CA GLY A 39 4.44 -9.34 15.90
C GLY A 39 4.30 -9.43 17.42
N GLY A 40 4.05 -10.64 17.93
CA GLY A 40 3.86 -10.89 19.35
C GLY A 40 2.55 -10.30 19.88
N GLY A 41 2.61 -9.11 20.44
CA GLY A 41 1.48 -8.39 21.02
C GLY A 41 1.71 -6.88 21.06
N TRP A 42 0.93 -6.17 21.88
CA TRP A 42 1.13 -4.74 22.09
C TRP A 42 2.41 -4.43 22.88
N SER A 43 2.87 -5.38 23.70
CA SER A 43 4.11 -5.30 24.44
C SER A 43 5.10 -6.37 23.97
N TYR A 44 6.35 -6.27 24.42
CA TYR A 44 7.41 -7.20 24.07
C TYR A 44 7.09 -8.66 24.46
N SER A 45 7.48 -9.58 23.60
CA SER A 45 7.43 -11.02 23.83
C SER A 45 8.73 -11.65 23.33
N PHE A 46 9.36 -12.50 24.14
CA PHE A 46 10.63 -13.16 23.79
C PHE A 46 10.54 -14.05 22.53
N ASP A 47 9.36 -14.62 22.26
CA ASP A 47 9.13 -15.50 21.13
C ASP A 47 8.22 -14.86 20.08
N ALA A 48 8.31 -13.53 19.90
CA ALA A 48 7.49 -12.79 18.97
C ALA A 48 7.63 -13.33 17.55
N LYS A 49 6.50 -13.72 16.94
CA LYS A 49 6.42 -14.05 15.52
C LYS A 49 5.93 -12.82 14.78
N TYR A 50 6.79 -12.28 13.95
CA TYR A 50 6.47 -11.10 13.13
C TYR A 50 5.73 -11.51 11.85
N MET A 51 4.88 -10.62 11.38
CA MET A 51 4.35 -10.71 10.02
C MET A 51 5.50 -10.64 9.01
N SER A 52 5.29 -11.16 7.82
CA SER A 52 6.26 -11.01 6.73
C SER A 52 6.27 -9.58 6.19
N GLY A 53 7.38 -9.17 5.55
CA GLY A 53 7.45 -7.89 4.84
C GLY A 53 6.34 -7.75 3.79
N ARG A 54 5.99 -8.84 3.11
CA ARG A 54 4.85 -8.88 2.17
C ARG A 54 3.54 -8.51 2.85
N GLU A 55 3.21 -9.13 3.97
CA GLU A 55 1.97 -8.83 4.73
C GLU A 55 1.96 -7.38 5.21
N ALA A 56 3.08 -6.88 5.72
CA ALA A 56 3.20 -5.50 6.17
C ALA A 56 3.05 -4.49 5.03
N ILE A 57 3.69 -4.72 3.88
CA ILE A 57 3.61 -3.86 2.70
C ILE A 57 2.20 -3.90 2.10
N HIS A 58 1.56 -5.08 1.99
CA HIS A 58 0.19 -5.20 1.51
C HIS A 58 -0.79 -4.45 2.43
N THR A 59 -0.61 -4.58 3.75
CA THR A 59 -1.39 -3.85 4.76
C THR A 59 -1.23 -2.34 4.62
N LEU A 60 0.01 -1.86 4.50
CA LEU A 60 0.31 -0.43 4.28
C LEU A 60 -0.38 0.09 3.01
N VAL A 61 -0.21 -0.61 1.91
CA VAL A 61 -0.76 -0.20 0.60
C VAL A 61 -2.29 -0.19 0.63
N ASP A 62 -2.92 -1.21 1.20
CA ASP A 62 -4.38 -1.30 1.31
C ASP A 62 -4.97 -0.18 2.19
N ILE A 63 -4.33 0.12 3.33
CA ILE A 63 -4.71 1.23 4.22
C ILE A 63 -4.62 2.57 3.48
N VAL A 64 -3.50 2.84 2.81
CA VAL A 64 -3.27 4.13 2.12
C VAL A 64 -4.20 4.30 0.92
N ALA A 65 -4.46 3.24 0.16
CA ALA A 65 -5.41 3.27 -0.94
C ALA A 65 -6.84 3.60 -0.48
N LYS A 66 -7.20 3.24 0.75
CA LYS A 66 -8.47 3.58 1.41
C LYS A 66 -8.45 4.93 2.15
N GLY A 67 -7.35 5.68 2.04
CA GLY A 67 -7.21 7.02 2.61
C GLY A 67 -6.85 7.05 4.10
N GLY A 68 -6.35 5.94 4.65
CA GLY A 68 -5.90 5.83 6.03
C GLY A 68 -4.38 5.96 6.19
N ASN A 69 -3.95 5.91 7.45
CA ASN A 69 -2.54 5.83 7.84
C ASN A 69 -2.30 4.53 8.60
N LEU A 70 -1.12 3.97 8.44
CA LEU A 70 -0.67 2.80 9.22
C LEU A 70 0.17 3.26 10.40
N LEU A 71 -0.21 2.85 11.60
CA LEU A 71 0.62 2.86 12.80
C LEU A 71 1.04 1.41 13.09
N LEU A 72 2.29 1.08 12.75
CA LEU A 72 2.82 -0.27 12.94
C LEU A 72 3.50 -0.37 14.32
N ASN A 73 2.91 -1.17 15.21
CA ASN A 73 3.45 -1.39 16.55
C ASN A 73 4.57 -2.43 16.52
N VAL A 74 5.76 -2.02 16.93
CA VAL A 74 6.94 -2.89 17.12
C VAL A 74 7.46 -2.68 18.53
N ALA A 75 7.21 -3.65 19.41
CA ALA A 75 7.54 -3.52 20.83
C ALA A 75 9.04 -3.77 21.08
N PRO A 76 9.76 -2.84 21.75
CA PRO A 76 11.15 -3.04 22.14
C PRO A 76 11.27 -3.98 23.35
N SER A 77 12.44 -4.60 23.50
CA SER A 77 12.82 -5.36 24.70
C SER A 77 12.91 -4.45 25.95
N PRO A 78 13.03 -5.02 27.17
CA PRO A 78 13.24 -4.23 28.37
C PRO A 78 14.49 -3.33 28.32
N GLU A 79 15.50 -3.69 27.53
CA GLU A 79 16.72 -2.92 27.30
C GLU A 79 16.54 -1.79 26.29
N GLY A 80 15.37 -1.69 25.64
CA GLY A 80 15.07 -0.68 24.63
C GLY A 80 15.50 -1.04 23.20
N GLU A 81 15.92 -2.28 22.97
CA GLU A 81 16.36 -2.77 21.67
C GLU A 81 15.27 -3.61 20.98
N TRP A 82 15.29 -3.64 19.68
CA TRP A 82 14.49 -4.59 18.90
C TRP A 82 15.26 -5.88 18.65
N ASP A 83 14.54 -7.00 18.54
CA ASP A 83 15.13 -8.26 18.16
C ASP A 83 15.40 -8.35 16.63
N GLU A 84 16.11 -9.40 16.21
CA GLU A 84 16.47 -9.60 14.81
C GLU A 84 15.25 -9.70 13.88
N GLY A 85 14.15 -10.29 14.37
CA GLY A 85 12.91 -10.42 13.59
C GLY A 85 12.27 -9.06 13.29
N ALA A 86 12.26 -8.16 14.26
CA ALA A 86 11.80 -6.79 14.11
C ALA A 86 12.67 -6.01 13.10
N TYR A 87 13.99 -6.06 13.26
CA TYR A 87 14.91 -5.41 12.33
C TYR A 87 14.76 -5.95 10.90
N LYS A 88 14.61 -7.26 10.74
CA LYS A 88 14.36 -7.88 9.43
C LYS A 88 13.11 -7.32 8.78
N LEU A 89 11.98 -7.33 9.49
CA LEU A 89 10.71 -6.80 8.99
C LEU A 89 10.83 -5.33 8.59
N LEU A 90 11.40 -4.50 9.46
CA LEU A 90 11.56 -3.06 9.20
C LEU A 90 12.48 -2.79 8.00
N ASN A 91 13.55 -3.59 7.81
CA ASN A 91 14.42 -3.49 6.65
C ASN A 91 13.69 -3.89 5.35
N GLU A 92 12.86 -4.94 5.35
CA GLU A 92 12.06 -5.34 4.19
C GLU A 92 11.11 -4.21 3.77
N ILE A 93 10.39 -3.61 4.74
CA ILE A 93 9.52 -2.45 4.50
C ILE A 93 10.35 -1.25 3.99
N GLY A 94 11.48 -0.94 4.63
CA GLY A 94 12.36 0.17 4.29
C GLY A 94 12.92 0.06 2.87
N ASN A 95 13.34 -1.14 2.46
CA ASN A 95 13.82 -1.42 1.10
C ASN A 95 12.73 -1.16 0.06
N TRP A 96 11.52 -1.68 0.29
CA TRP A 96 10.39 -1.43 -0.61
C TRP A 96 10.03 0.06 -0.66
N MET A 97 9.97 0.73 0.48
CA MET A 97 9.69 2.17 0.57
C MET A 97 10.75 3.03 -0.11
N SER A 98 12.03 2.61 -0.11
CA SER A 98 13.10 3.37 -0.78
C SER A 98 12.81 3.61 -2.26
N VAL A 99 12.12 2.69 -2.91
CA VAL A 99 11.71 2.74 -4.31
C VAL A 99 10.32 3.32 -4.50
N ASN A 100 9.36 2.96 -3.64
CA ASN A 100 7.93 3.14 -3.90
C ASN A 100 7.26 4.22 -3.04
N LYS A 101 8.00 4.91 -2.16
CA LYS A 101 7.46 5.90 -1.21
C LYS A 101 6.60 6.99 -1.85
N GLU A 102 6.83 7.33 -3.11
CA GLU A 102 6.03 8.37 -3.77
C GLU A 102 4.57 7.93 -4.02
N ALA A 103 4.30 6.62 -4.06
CA ALA A 103 2.94 6.09 -4.16
C ALA A 103 2.21 6.05 -2.81
N ILE A 104 2.93 6.32 -1.71
CA ILE A 104 2.44 6.30 -0.34
C ILE A 104 2.32 7.72 0.21
N TYR A 105 3.44 8.46 0.28
CA TYR A 105 3.45 9.78 0.91
C TYR A 105 2.82 10.87 0.04
N GLY A 106 1.96 11.67 0.68
CA GLY A 106 1.28 12.80 0.05
C GLY A 106 0.21 12.40 -0.95
N THR A 107 -0.20 11.13 -0.95
CA THR A 107 -1.29 10.62 -1.79
C THR A 107 -2.66 10.72 -1.11
N ARG A 108 -3.69 10.48 -1.87
CA ARG A 108 -5.09 10.36 -1.43
C ARG A 108 -5.72 9.13 -2.08
N SER A 109 -6.74 8.60 -1.44
CA SER A 109 -7.60 7.57 -2.03
C SER A 109 -8.22 8.09 -3.33
N MET A 110 -8.27 7.22 -4.33
CA MET A 110 -8.90 7.49 -5.63
C MET A 110 -9.75 6.28 -6.03
N ALA A 111 -10.97 6.51 -6.47
CA ALA A 111 -11.84 5.44 -6.97
C ALA A 111 -11.38 4.92 -8.35
N PRO A 112 -11.48 3.60 -8.59
CA PRO A 112 -11.69 2.58 -7.58
C PRO A 112 -10.43 2.44 -6.71
N PHE A 113 -10.54 2.53 -5.40
CA PHE A 113 -9.38 2.44 -4.50
C PHE A 113 -8.66 1.08 -4.59
N LYS A 114 -9.37 0.06 -5.06
CA LYS A 114 -8.85 -1.30 -5.31
C LYS A 114 -9.67 -2.00 -6.38
N PHE A 115 -9.00 -2.73 -7.24
CA PHE A 115 -9.58 -3.69 -8.19
C PHE A 115 -8.58 -4.85 -8.37
N ASP A 116 -9.06 -6.08 -8.42
CA ASP A 116 -8.21 -7.26 -8.41
C ASP A 116 -7.11 -7.16 -7.32
N ASN A 117 -5.86 -7.37 -7.71
CA ASN A 117 -4.69 -7.22 -6.85
C ASN A 117 -4.05 -5.81 -6.96
N VAL A 118 -4.76 -4.81 -7.44
CA VAL A 118 -4.24 -3.45 -7.65
C VAL A 118 -4.89 -2.46 -6.71
N CYS A 119 -4.09 -1.76 -5.92
CA CYS A 119 -4.49 -0.62 -5.11
C CYS A 119 -4.18 0.70 -5.83
N VAL A 120 -5.07 1.70 -5.68
CA VAL A 120 -4.98 2.97 -6.40
C VAL A 120 -4.83 4.13 -5.45
N THR A 121 -3.83 4.96 -5.69
CA THR A 121 -3.65 6.25 -5.01
C THR A 121 -3.37 7.35 -6.02
N ALA A 122 -3.63 8.60 -5.65
CA ALA A 122 -3.38 9.75 -6.51
C ALA A 122 -2.77 10.91 -5.72
N LYS A 123 -2.04 11.78 -6.42
CA LYS A 123 -1.53 13.05 -5.87
C LYS A 123 -2.29 14.25 -6.42
N PRO A 124 -2.26 15.39 -5.71
CA PRO A 124 -2.87 16.63 -6.20
C PRO A 124 -2.31 17.13 -7.54
N ASP A 125 -1.08 16.73 -7.90
CA ASP A 125 -0.44 17.09 -9.19
C ASP A 125 -0.96 16.27 -10.38
N GLY A 126 -1.95 15.40 -10.16
CA GLY A 126 -2.57 14.53 -11.16
C GLY A 126 -1.84 13.21 -11.40
N SER A 127 -0.74 12.94 -10.68
CA SER A 127 -0.09 11.62 -10.73
C SER A 127 -0.98 10.57 -10.09
N VAL A 128 -1.14 9.42 -10.77
CA VAL A 128 -1.88 8.25 -10.28
C VAL A 128 -0.90 7.08 -10.14
N TYR A 129 -1.07 6.30 -9.09
CA TYR A 129 -0.23 5.15 -8.77
C TYR A 129 -1.09 3.91 -8.68
N LEU A 130 -0.73 2.89 -9.46
CA LEU A 130 -1.30 1.55 -9.42
C LEU A 130 -0.29 0.65 -8.73
N THR A 131 -0.58 0.21 -7.51
CA THR A 131 0.28 -0.72 -6.76
C THR A 131 -0.28 -2.12 -6.90
N TYR A 132 0.40 -2.97 -7.66
CA TYR A 132 0.06 -4.38 -7.80
C TYR A 132 0.63 -5.16 -6.62
N LEU A 133 -0.22 -5.85 -5.89
CA LEU A 133 0.12 -6.70 -4.75
C LEU A 133 0.43 -8.11 -5.26
N VAL A 134 1.69 -8.54 -5.16
CA VAL A 134 2.10 -9.89 -5.59
C VAL A 134 1.76 -10.89 -4.50
N GLU A 135 0.88 -11.83 -4.80
CA GLU A 135 0.42 -12.83 -3.83
C GLU A 135 1.52 -13.86 -3.50
N LYS A 136 1.45 -14.40 -2.29
CA LYS A 136 2.36 -15.47 -1.87
C LYS A 136 2.15 -16.72 -2.72
N GLY A 137 3.23 -17.19 -3.37
CA GLY A 137 3.18 -18.35 -4.25
C GLY A 137 2.61 -18.08 -5.65
N GLN A 138 2.40 -16.82 -6.00
CA GLN A 138 2.03 -16.44 -7.38
C GLN A 138 3.17 -16.83 -8.33
N THR A 139 2.84 -17.56 -9.39
CA THR A 139 3.82 -18.11 -10.37
C THR A 139 3.85 -17.36 -11.69
N SER A 140 2.88 -16.49 -11.93
CA SER A 140 2.81 -15.66 -13.14
C SER A 140 2.13 -14.33 -12.85
N LEU A 141 2.51 -13.30 -13.60
CA LEU A 141 1.81 -12.03 -13.64
C LEU A 141 0.82 -11.98 -14.81
N PRO A 142 -0.23 -11.16 -14.72
CA PRO A 142 -1.05 -10.88 -15.89
C PRO A 142 -0.20 -10.21 -16.98
N THR A 143 -0.54 -10.42 -18.25
CA THR A 143 0.13 -9.76 -19.38
C THR A 143 -0.27 -8.29 -19.49
N GLU A 144 -1.42 -7.94 -18.94
CA GLU A 144 -1.95 -6.57 -18.92
C GLU A 144 -2.70 -6.29 -17.61
N ILE A 145 -2.72 -5.02 -17.21
CA ILE A 145 -3.55 -4.50 -16.11
C ILE A 145 -4.60 -3.59 -16.74
N VAL A 146 -5.87 -3.89 -16.48
CA VAL A 146 -7.01 -3.05 -16.92
C VAL A 146 -7.41 -2.15 -15.76
N PHE A 147 -7.15 -0.84 -15.89
CA PHE A 147 -7.59 0.15 -14.91
C PHE A 147 -9.00 0.61 -15.30
N PRO A 148 -10.04 0.14 -14.58
CA PRO A 148 -11.42 0.29 -15.01
C PRO A 148 -11.87 1.75 -14.99
N ASP A 149 -12.70 2.13 -15.94
CA ASP A 149 -13.33 3.45 -16.11
C ASP A 149 -12.34 4.64 -16.16
N PHE A 150 -11.05 4.38 -16.12
CA PHE A 150 -10.04 5.43 -16.17
C PHE A 150 -9.77 5.90 -17.60
N LYS A 151 -10.00 7.19 -17.83
CA LYS A 151 -9.81 7.85 -19.13
C LYS A 151 -8.74 8.93 -19.03
N PRO A 152 -7.44 8.58 -19.16
CA PRO A 152 -6.37 9.54 -19.08
C PRO A 152 -6.34 10.51 -20.25
N LYS A 153 -5.68 11.65 -20.08
CA LYS A 153 -5.33 12.52 -21.21
C LYS A 153 -4.39 11.76 -22.15
N LYS A 154 -4.48 12.02 -23.48
CA LYS A 154 -3.66 11.32 -24.51
C LYS A 154 -2.14 11.40 -24.30
N SER A 155 -1.66 12.39 -23.56
CA SER A 155 -0.23 12.62 -23.33
C SER A 155 0.35 11.92 -22.10
N VAL A 156 -0.44 11.18 -21.32
CA VAL A 156 0.08 10.54 -20.10
C VAL A 156 1.07 9.42 -20.43
N LYS A 157 2.02 9.24 -19.53
CA LYS A 157 3.03 8.17 -19.59
C LYS A 157 2.78 7.20 -18.42
N ALA A 158 2.86 5.92 -18.68
CA ALA A 158 2.90 4.88 -17.67
C ALA A 158 4.36 4.44 -17.49
N GLN A 159 4.83 4.33 -16.24
CA GLN A 159 6.20 3.96 -15.91
C GLN A 159 6.24 3.08 -14.68
N LEU A 160 7.06 2.05 -14.69
CA LEU A 160 7.33 1.22 -13.53
C LEU A 160 8.31 1.94 -12.59
N LEU A 161 7.93 2.16 -11.32
CA LEU A 161 8.80 2.79 -10.32
C LEU A 161 10.06 1.95 -10.06
N GLY A 162 11.12 2.63 -9.64
CA GLY A 162 12.44 2.00 -9.45
C GLY A 162 13.16 1.63 -10.75
N THR A 163 12.57 1.91 -11.90
CA THR A 163 13.16 1.63 -13.22
C THR A 163 12.98 2.83 -14.16
N LYS A 164 13.66 2.78 -15.32
CA LYS A 164 13.43 3.69 -16.44
C LYS A 164 12.40 3.13 -17.44
N GLN A 165 11.81 1.98 -17.13
CA GLN A 165 10.90 1.25 -18.02
C GLN A 165 9.59 2.02 -18.20
N LYS A 166 9.34 2.48 -19.41
CA LYS A 166 8.04 3.00 -19.84
C LYS A 166 7.17 1.83 -20.28
N LEU A 167 5.90 1.85 -19.85
CA LEU A 167 4.94 0.83 -20.19
C LEU A 167 4.06 1.31 -21.36
N LYS A 168 3.77 0.42 -22.28
CA LYS A 168 2.78 0.68 -23.33
C LYS A 168 1.38 0.61 -22.72
N TRP A 169 0.50 1.47 -23.19
CA TRP A 169 -0.89 1.45 -22.80
C TRP A 169 -1.81 1.83 -23.97
N THR A 170 -3.04 1.40 -23.88
CA THR A 170 -4.11 1.71 -24.86
C THR A 170 -5.39 2.07 -24.10
N GLN A 171 -6.21 2.94 -24.69
CA GLN A 171 -7.55 3.22 -24.20
C GLN A 171 -8.50 2.21 -24.83
N LYS A 172 -9.25 1.49 -23.99
CA LYS A 172 -10.39 0.65 -24.39
C LYS A 172 -11.68 1.24 -23.81
N GLU A 173 -12.81 0.65 -24.17
CA GLU A 173 -14.13 1.09 -23.72
C GLU A 173 -14.27 0.99 -22.19
N ASP A 174 -13.76 -0.09 -21.60
CA ASP A 174 -13.78 -0.45 -20.20
C ASP A 174 -12.69 0.23 -19.32
N GLY A 175 -11.76 0.97 -19.95
CA GLY A 175 -10.73 1.69 -19.20
C GLY A 175 -9.37 1.79 -19.90
N MET A 176 -8.32 2.07 -19.10
CA MET A 176 -6.93 2.12 -19.55
C MET A 176 -6.28 0.74 -19.39
N VAL A 177 -5.79 0.17 -20.49
CA VAL A 177 -5.08 -1.12 -20.50
C VAL A 177 -3.59 -0.87 -20.57
N ILE A 178 -2.85 -1.33 -19.57
CA ILE A 178 -1.39 -1.19 -19.44
C ILE A 178 -0.76 -2.56 -19.66
N GLN A 179 0.17 -2.68 -20.62
CA GLN A 179 0.87 -3.91 -20.93
C GLN A 179 2.07 -4.08 -19.99
N LEU A 180 2.16 -5.24 -19.34
CA LEU A 180 3.32 -5.64 -18.55
C LEU A 180 4.35 -6.33 -19.45
N PRO A 181 5.64 -5.94 -19.40
CA PRO A 181 6.69 -6.57 -20.20
C PRO A 181 6.96 -8.01 -19.71
N ASN A 182 6.97 -8.97 -20.62
CA ASN A 182 7.22 -10.38 -20.31
C ASN A 182 8.62 -10.62 -19.71
N ASP A 183 9.61 -9.87 -20.15
CA ASP A 183 11.01 -9.95 -19.71
C ASP A 183 11.23 -9.49 -18.25
N MET A 184 10.27 -8.77 -17.69
CA MET A 184 10.30 -8.31 -16.29
C MET A 184 9.46 -9.17 -15.33
N SER A 185 8.66 -10.09 -15.84
CA SER A 185 7.70 -10.84 -15.04
C SER A 185 8.37 -11.62 -13.90
N VAL A 186 9.47 -12.30 -14.14
CA VAL A 186 10.20 -13.04 -13.09
C VAL A 186 10.69 -12.10 -11.99
N LYS A 187 11.32 -10.97 -12.37
CA LYS A 187 11.84 -10.00 -11.41
C LYS A 187 10.74 -9.34 -10.58
N LEU A 188 9.57 -9.08 -11.16
CA LEU A 188 8.44 -8.49 -10.45
C LEU A 188 7.76 -9.49 -9.51
N LEU A 189 7.73 -10.78 -9.86
CA LEU A 189 7.21 -11.85 -9.00
C LEU A 189 8.03 -12.04 -7.72
N ASP A 190 9.33 -11.70 -7.75
CA ASP A 190 10.20 -11.78 -6.58
C ASP A 190 10.00 -10.59 -5.60
N THR A 191 9.18 -9.59 -5.98
CA THR A 191 8.85 -8.47 -5.09
C THR A 191 7.58 -8.72 -4.29
N GLU A 192 7.38 -7.98 -3.22
CA GLU A 192 6.14 -8.00 -2.44
C GLU A 192 5.00 -7.27 -3.18
N ALA A 193 5.36 -6.17 -3.82
CA ALA A 193 4.47 -5.35 -4.63
C ALA A 193 5.30 -4.46 -5.56
N PHE A 194 4.75 -4.11 -6.72
CA PHE A 194 5.36 -3.14 -7.63
C PHE A 194 4.39 -2.02 -8.00
N VAL A 195 4.92 -0.87 -8.38
CA VAL A 195 4.11 0.34 -8.60
C VAL A 195 4.27 0.84 -10.03
N ILE A 196 3.13 1.09 -10.67
CA ILE A 196 3.05 1.79 -11.96
C ILE A 196 2.59 3.22 -11.69
N LYS A 197 3.39 4.19 -12.11
CA LYS A 197 3.05 5.61 -12.09
C LYS A 197 2.48 6.03 -13.43
N ILE A 198 1.37 6.73 -13.40
CA ILE A 198 0.70 7.35 -14.55
C ILE A 198 0.77 8.87 -14.37
N LYS A 199 1.42 9.56 -15.32
CA LYS A 199 1.56 11.03 -15.31
C LYS A 199 1.67 11.63 -16.70
#